data_dfae4d58e4dfa020336a17046f33fcf8
#
_entry.id   dfae4d58e4dfa020336a17046f33fcf8
#
_cell.length_a   1.000
_cell.length_b   1.000
_cell.length_c   1.000
_cell.angle_alpha   90.00
_cell.angle_beta   90.00
_cell.angle_gamma   90.00
#
_symmetry.space_group_name_H-M   'P 1'
#
loop_
_entity.id
_entity.type
_entity.pdbx_description
1 polymer ?
#
loop_
_entity_poly.entity_id
_entity_poly.type
_entity_poly.pdbx_seq_one_letter_code
_entity_poly.pdbx_strand_id
1 'polypeptide(L)'
;MSAAKKAGVIYILTNPSFPDYVKIGYATNIENRLKQLNRSECIPFAFRVYATYDVSTPLQDKELHSLIDRLNPDLRAIDTFDGKTRTKEFYAMTKEDAYALLESIAKLSGTMDKLQRLTPEGHEIADEEVAAEIQEEAKERKAPFSFIKCGIPMGAEIVLQNHPEVVAVVKDDRQIEYQGKTYSLSALAQKIMQTTYPLQGPVHWLYQGRKLRDI
;
A
#
# COMPACT_ATOMS: atom_id res chain seq x y z
N MET A 1 31.40 -1.69 36.06
CA MET A 1 31.22 -2.16 34.68
C MET A 1 30.95 -0.93 33.81
N SER A 2 31.87 -0.58 32.92
CA SER A 2 31.69 0.55 32.01
C SER A 2 30.54 0.22 31.03
N ALA A 3 29.50 1.06 31.01
CA ALA A 3 28.42 0.92 30.02
C ALA A 3 29.04 0.92 28.60
N ALA A 4 28.83 -0.13 27.84
CA ALA A 4 29.33 -0.21 26.48
C ALA A 4 28.78 0.99 25.70
N LYS A 5 29.68 1.79 25.10
CA LYS A 5 29.32 3.00 24.40
C LYS A 5 28.42 2.61 23.19
N LYS A 6 27.20 3.15 23.13
CA LYS A 6 26.28 2.97 22.02
C LYS A 6 26.92 3.48 20.73
N ALA A 7 27.08 2.61 19.75
CA ALA A 7 27.62 3.00 18.45
C ALA A 7 26.54 3.51 17.49
N GLY A 8 25.28 3.12 17.72
CA GLY A 8 24.12 3.54 16.93
C GLY A 8 22.92 2.65 17.23
N VAL A 9 21.93 2.73 16.35
CA VAL A 9 20.70 1.94 16.43
C VAL A 9 20.36 1.32 15.08
N ILE A 10 19.86 0.09 15.10
CA ILE A 10 19.02 -0.44 14.05
C ILE A 10 17.62 0.13 14.30
N TYR A 11 16.95 0.60 13.28
CA TYR A 11 15.61 1.16 13.39
C TYR A 11 14.62 0.49 12.46
N ILE A 12 13.36 0.47 12.86
CA ILE A 12 12.21 0.19 12.06
C ILE A 12 11.40 1.49 11.96
N LEU A 13 11.24 2.01 10.74
CA LEU A 13 10.39 3.15 10.48
C LEU A 13 9.13 2.71 9.75
N THR A 14 8.03 3.37 10.10
CA THR A 14 6.74 3.30 9.41
C THR A 14 6.42 4.62 8.77
N ASN A 15 5.54 4.61 7.77
CA ASN A 15 4.99 5.80 7.17
C ASN A 15 3.54 5.52 6.74
N PRO A 16 2.56 6.32 7.17
CA PRO A 16 1.15 6.12 6.80
C PRO A 16 0.87 6.17 5.29
N SER A 17 1.76 6.82 4.50
CA SER A 17 1.66 6.80 3.03
C SER A 17 1.98 5.41 2.42
N PHE A 18 2.65 4.53 3.16
CA PHE A 18 3.11 3.22 2.72
C PHE A 18 2.81 2.15 3.78
N PRO A 19 1.52 1.86 4.09
CA PRO A 19 1.14 1.00 5.21
C PRO A 19 1.61 -0.44 5.08
N ASP A 20 1.79 -0.91 3.83
CA ASP A 20 2.24 -2.27 3.53
C ASP A 20 3.76 -2.44 3.59
N TYR A 21 4.49 -1.36 3.94
CA TYR A 21 5.94 -1.36 3.94
C TYR A 21 6.51 -0.82 5.24
N VAL A 22 7.61 -1.41 5.66
CA VAL A 22 8.49 -0.86 6.69
C VAL A 22 9.85 -0.53 6.10
N LYS A 23 10.51 0.48 6.66
CA LYS A 23 11.90 0.78 6.36
C LYS A 23 12.77 0.31 7.52
N ILE A 24 13.73 -0.58 7.22
CA ILE A 24 14.71 -1.07 8.20
C ILE A 24 16.08 -0.52 7.80
N GLY A 25 16.83 -0.01 8.77
CA GLY A 25 18.16 0.51 8.53
C GLY A 25 18.94 0.77 9.81
N TYR A 26 20.13 1.35 9.66
CA TYR A 26 21.02 1.72 10.74
C TYR A 26 21.27 3.23 10.75
N ALA A 27 21.40 3.80 11.94
CA ALA A 27 21.85 5.17 12.13
C ALA A 27 22.69 5.31 13.40
N THR A 28 23.69 6.17 13.34
CA THR A 28 24.43 6.60 14.55
C THR A 28 23.58 7.51 15.42
N ASN A 29 22.70 8.31 14.80
CA ASN A 29 21.71 9.15 15.46
C ASN A 29 20.38 9.09 14.71
N ILE A 30 19.37 8.50 15.35
CA ILE A 30 18.06 8.28 14.74
C ILE A 30 17.29 9.59 14.50
N GLU A 31 17.42 10.57 15.39
CA GLU A 31 16.73 11.86 15.26
C GLU A 31 17.22 12.62 14.03
N ASN A 32 18.54 12.66 13.81
CA ASN A 32 19.11 13.27 12.61
C ASN A 32 18.70 12.52 11.35
N ARG A 33 18.63 11.18 11.41
CA ARG A 33 18.19 10.36 10.29
C ARG A 33 16.73 10.63 9.95
N LEU A 34 15.87 10.70 10.96
CA LEU A 34 14.45 10.99 10.79
C LEU A 34 14.24 12.39 10.18
N LYS A 35 14.97 13.40 10.68
CA LYS A 35 14.95 14.75 10.10
C LYS A 35 15.37 14.77 8.62
N GLN A 36 16.37 13.97 8.24
CA GLN A 36 16.81 13.86 6.84
C GLN A 36 15.74 13.25 5.94
N LEU A 37 15.11 12.15 6.40
CA LEU A 37 14.08 11.46 5.65
C LEU A 37 12.81 12.30 5.48
N ASN A 38 12.44 13.07 6.50
CA ASN A 38 11.25 13.90 6.52
C ASN A 38 11.44 15.31 5.91
N ARG A 39 12.59 15.59 5.29
CA ARG A 39 12.82 16.85 4.54
C ARG A 39 12.08 16.89 3.20
N SER A 40 11.69 15.75 2.67
CA SER A 40 11.04 15.68 1.36
C SER A 40 9.57 16.06 1.47
N GLU A 41 9.16 17.06 0.72
CA GLU A 41 7.76 17.46 0.58
C GLU A 41 6.97 16.53 -0.37
N CYS A 42 7.65 15.53 -0.97
CA CYS A 42 7.02 14.60 -1.91
C CYS A 42 6.22 13.49 -1.23
N ILE A 43 6.30 13.35 0.10
CA ILE A 43 5.62 12.32 0.88
C ILE A 43 4.63 13.00 1.82
N PRO A 44 3.32 12.69 1.73
CA PRO A 44 2.27 13.37 2.51
C PRO A 44 2.43 13.26 4.02
N PHE A 45 2.92 12.11 4.51
CA PHE A 45 3.09 11.84 5.92
C PHE A 45 4.55 11.61 6.26
N ALA A 46 4.96 12.01 7.46
CA ALA A 46 6.32 11.82 7.95
C ALA A 46 6.61 10.35 8.29
N PHE A 47 7.88 9.94 8.12
CA PHE A 47 8.37 8.71 8.72
C PHE A 47 8.40 8.81 10.23
N ARG A 48 8.10 7.71 10.91
CA ARG A 48 8.05 7.55 12.36
C ARG A 48 8.88 6.38 12.80
N VAL A 49 9.44 6.50 13.99
CA VAL A 49 10.19 5.40 14.61
C VAL A 49 9.21 4.46 15.30
N TYR A 50 9.12 3.23 14.80
CA TYR A 50 8.32 2.19 15.44
C TYR A 50 9.11 1.41 16.46
N ALA A 51 10.39 1.09 16.15
CA ALA A 51 11.26 0.43 17.09
C ALA A 51 12.74 0.79 16.86
N THR A 52 13.53 0.67 17.90
CA THR A 52 14.99 0.82 17.86
C THR A 52 15.64 -0.33 18.59
N TYR A 53 16.80 -0.77 18.09
CA TYR A 53 17.66 -1.74 18.75
C TYR A 53 19.08 -1.18 18.82
N ASP A 54 19.56 -0.94 20.04
CA ASP A 54 20.88 -0.37 20.31
C ASP A 54 22.00 -1.35 19.97
N VAL A 55 22.98 -0.90 19.19
CA VAL A 55 24.15 -1.70 18.83
C VAL A 55 25.43 -1.08 19.36
N SER A 56 26.36 -1.95 19.79
CA SER A 56 27.62 -1.54 20.43
C SER A 56 28.74 -1.28 19.41
N THR A 57 28.58 -1.79 18.18
CA THR A 57 29.53 -1.62 17.07
C THR A 57 28.82 -1.01 15.88
N PRO A 58 29.51 -0.14 15.09
CA PRO A 58 28.94 0.34 13.84
C PRO A 58 28.64 -0.85 12.94
N LEU A 59 27.37 -1.01 12.57
CA LEU A 59 26.96 -2.01 11.59
C LEU A 59 27.06 -1.42 10.20
N GLN A 60 27.52 -2.24 9.25
CA GLN A 60 27.28 -1.93 7.85
C GLN A 60 25.83 -2.40 7.55
N ASP A 61 24.98 -1.50 7.04
CA ASP A 61 23.59 -1.79 6.68
C ASP A 61 23.44 -3.04 5.83
N LYS A 62 24.49 -3.37 5.06
CA LYS A 62 24.53 -4.51 4.16
C LYS A 62 24.33 -5.87 4.84
N GLU A 63 24.81 -6.07 6.07
CA GLU A 63 24.71 -7.38 6.73
C GLU A 63 23.29 -7.66 7.24
N LEU A 64 22.64 -6.64 7.83
CA LEU A 64 21.23 -6.76 8.23
C LEU A 64 20.33 -7.01 7.02
N HIS A 65 20.52 -6.23 5.96
CA HIS A 65 19.78 -6.41 4.72
C HIS A 65 20.05 -7.77 4.09
N SER A 66 21.30 -8.23 4.07
CA SER A 66 21.66 -9.57 3.58
C SER A 66 21.01 -10.68 4.36
N LEU A 67 20.85 -10.51 5.69
CA LEU A 67 20.15 -11.50 6.52
C LEU A 67 18.67 -11.59 6.13
N ILE A 68 18.00 -10.46 6.01
CA ILE A 68 16.57 -10.42 5.63
C ILE A 68 16.37 -10.96 4.20
N ASP A 69 17.23 -10.55 3.26
CA ASP A 69 17.16 -10.99 1.85
C ASP A 69 17.39 -12.50 1.71
N ARG A 70 18.20 -13.12 2.58
CA ARG A 70 18.40 -14.58 2.62
C ARG A 70 17.21 -15.32 3.20
N LEU A 71 16.52 -14.72 4.16
CA LEU A 71 15.32 -15.32 4.76
C LEU A 71 14.14 -15.27 3.79
N ASN A 72 13.95 -14.15 3.13
CA ASN A 72 12.92 -13.99 2.10
C ASN A 72 13.27 -12.82 1.13
N PRO A 73 13.83 -13.14 -0.06
CA PRO A 73 14.22 -12.11 -1.03
C PRO A 73 13.04 -11.32 -1.61
N ASP A 74 11.83 -11.87 -1.58
CA ASP A 74 10.64 -11.24 -2.15
C ASP A 74 10.08 -10.11 -1.27
N LEU A 75 10.52 -10.02 -0.02
CA LEU A 75 10.09 -8.96 0.88
C LEU A 75 10.66 -7.58 0.51
N ARG A 76 11.80 -7.54 -0.14
CA ARG A 76 12.50 -6.30 -0.42
C ARG A 76 11.93 -5.57 -1.63
N ALA A 77 11.60 -4.29 -1.46
CA ALA A 77 11.15 -3.46 -2.58
C ALA A 77 12.30 -3.23 -3.57
N ILE A 78 12.13 -3.74 -4.78
CA ILE A 78 13.04 -3.56 -5.92
C ILE A 78 12.34 -2.69 -6.95
N ASP A 79 13.01 -1.67 -7.45
CA ASP A 79 12.50 -0.76 -8.45
C ASP A 79 13.50 -0.65 -9.61
N THR A 80 12.98 -0.57 -10.83
CA THR A 80 13.79 -0.36 -12.01
C THR A 80 13.43 0.98 -12.62
N PHE A 81 14.36 1.91 -12.58
CA PHE A 81 14.21 3.24 -13.16
C PHE A 81 15.36 3.55 -14.10
N ASP A 82 15.04 4.03 -15.30
CA ASP A 82 16.04 4.36 -16.35
C ASP A 82 17.03 3.20 -16.63
N GLY A 83 16.46 1.96 -16.73
CA GLY A 83 17.24 0.76 -16.99
C GLY A 83 18.17 0.30 -15.84
N LYS A 84 18.14 0.98 -14.69
CA LYS A 84 18.93 0.64 -13.50
C LYS A 84 18.04 0.07 -12.41
N THR A 85 18.37 -1.14 -11.94
CA THR A 85 17.70 -1.74 -10.78
C THR A 85 18.19 -1.08 -9.49
N ARG A 86 17.26 -0.59 -8.69
CA ARG A 86 17.52 0.01 -7.37
C ARG A 86 16.92 -0.89 -6.29
N THR A 87 17.77 -1.38 -5.42
CA THR A 87 17.33 -2.10 -4.23
C THR A 87 17.07 -1.08 -3.13
N LYS A 88 15.84 -1.05 -2.63
CA LYS A 88 15.41 -0.10 -1.59
C LYS A 88 15.53 -0.74 -0.20
N GLU A 89 15.63 0.09 0.82
CA GLU A 89 15.62 -0.33 2.24
C GLU A 89 14.18 -0.46 2.78
N PHE A 90 13.22 -0.72 1.89
CA PHE A 90 11.82 -0.96 2.19
C PHE A 90 11.49 -2.43 2.04
N TYR A 91 10.73 -2.95 2.97
CA TYR A 91 10.32 -4.34 3.03
C TYR A 91 8.80 -4.43 3.09
N ALA A 92 8.21 -5.27 2.24
CA ALA A 92 6.79 -5.59 2.21
C ALA A 92 6.47 -6.56 3.35
N MET A 93 6.36 -6.04 4.56
CA MET A 93 6.02 -6.79 5.77
C MET A 93 5.33 -5.87 6.78
N THR A 94 4.64 -6.46 7.75
CA THR A 94 4.04 -5.70 8.84
C THR A 94 5.11 -5.16 9.79
N LYS A 95 4.80 -4.10 10.49
CA LYS A 95 5.70 -3.54 11.52
C LYS A 95 5.93 -4.54 12.67
N GLU A 96 4.93 -5.38 12.93
CA GLU A 96 4.98 -6.45 13.92
C GLU A 96 5.95 -7.56 13.51
N ASP A 97 5.93 -7.99 12.24
CA ASP A 97 6.88 -8.99 11.72
C ASP A 97 8.32 -8.46 11.75
N ALA A 98 8.50 -7.20 11.34
CA ALA A 98 9.81 -6.54 11.42
C ALA A 98 10.32 -6.45 12.88
N TYR A 99 9.44 -6.16 13.82
CA TYR A 99 9.78 -6.15 15.24
C TYR A 99 10.16 -7.55 15.74
N ALA A 100 9.40 -8.58 15.37
CA ALA A 100 9.66 -9.96 15.75
C ALA A 100 11.03 -10.47 15.28
N LEU A 101 11.51 -9.99 14.12
CA LEU A 101 12.89 -10.26 13.66
C LEU A 101 13.93 -9.69 14.63
N LEU A 102 13.81 -8.41 15.01
CA LEU A 102 14.73 -7.77 15.95
C LEU A 102 14.62 -8.39 17.35
N GLU A 103 13.41 -8.74 17.77
CA GLU A 103 13.17 -9.42 19.04
C GLU A 103 13.85 -10.79 19.10
N SER A 104 13.77 -11.55 18.01
CA SER A 104 14.45 -12.85 17.89
C SER A 104 15.98 -12.69 18.00
N ILE A 105 16.55 -11.69 17.33
CA ILE A 105 17.97 -11.37 17.43
C ILE A 105 18.34 -10.99 18.87
N ALA A 106 17.53 -10.13 19.51
CA ALA A 106 17.76 -9.67 20.87
C ALA A 106 17.68 -10.83 21.90
N LYS A 107 16.71 -11.74 21.72
CA LYS A 107 16.59 -12.96 22.56
C LYS A 107 17.79 -13.88 22.40
N LEU A 108 18.20 -14.18 21.16
CA LEU A 108 19.37 -15.02 20.89
C LEU A 108 20.67 -14.43 21.42
N SER A 109 20.80 -13.11 21.42
CA SER A 109 21.99 -12.38 21.89
C SER A 109 21.96 -12.06 23.39
N GLY A 110 20.85 -12.32 24.08
CA GLY A 110 20.67 -11.93 25.48
C GLY A 110 20.66 -10.41 25.70
N THR A 111 20.15 -9.64 24.75
CA THR A 111 20.19 -8.16 24.69
C THR A 111 18.81 -7.52 24.53
N MET A 112 17.80 -8.11 25.14
CA MET A 112 16.44 -7.59 25.13
C MET A 112 16.31 -6.18 25.72
N ASP A 113 17.18 -5.83 26.64
CA ASP A 113 17.31 -4.51 27.25
C ASP A 113 17.66 -3.40 26.25
N LYS A 114 18.18 -3.76 25.08
CA LYS A 114 18.56 -2.84 24.00
C LYS A 114 17.45 -2.64 22.95
N LEU A 115 16.41 -3.46 22.97
CA LEU A 115 15.28 -3.36 22.07
C LEU A 115 14.18 -2.51 22.70
N GLN A 116 13.79 -1.44 21.99
CA GLN A 116 12.74 -0.53 22.44
C GLN A 116 11.66 -0.43 21.35
N ARG A 117 10.40 -0.53 21.75
CA ARG A 117 9.24 -0.26 20.91
C ARG A 117 8.66 1.09 21.30
N LEU A 118 8.39 1.93 20.31
CA LEU A 118 7.77 3.22 20.50
C LEU A 118 6.30 3.13 20.09
N THR A 119 5.45 3.85 20.82
CA THR A 119 4.04 4.02 20.51
C THR A 119 3.83 5.39 19.89
N PRO A 120 2.95 5.51 18.87
CA PRO A 120 2.60 6.81 18.31
C PRO A 120 2.02 7.75 19.39
N GLU A 121 2.40 9.03 19.34
CA GLU A 121 1.92 10.05 20.27
C GLU A 121 1.42 11.29 19.55
N GLY A 122 0.42 11.96 20.14
CA GLY A 122 -0.06 13.27 19.70
C GLY A 122 -0.52 13.29 18.23
N HIS A 123 0.12 14.12 17.40
CA HIS A 123 -0.22 14.29 15.99
C HIS A 123 0.02 13.00 15.14
N GLU A 124 0.86 12.10 15.61
CA GLU A 124 1.12 10.85 14.89
C GLU A 124 -0.12 9.94 14.86
N ILE A 125 -0.95 9.97 15.91
CA ILE A 125 -2.21 9.22 15.96
C ILE A 125 -3.19 9.83 14.95
N ALA A 126 -3.34 11.15 14.96
CA ALA A 126 -4.23 11.84 14.03
C ALA A 126 -3.85 11.60 12.56
N ASP A 127 -2.57 11.61 12.24
CA ASP A 127 -2.10 11.30 10.88
C ASP A 127 -2.38 9.84 10.47
N GLU A 128 -2.32 8.87 11.41
CA GLU A 128 -2.68 7.48 11.12
C GLU A 128 -4.18 7.35 10.82
N GLU A 129 -5.03 8.06 11.56
CA GLU A 129 -6.47 8.09 11.32
C GLU A 129 -6.79 8.70 9.95
N VAL A 130 -6.22 9.88 9.63
CA VAL A 130 -6.40 10.53 8.32
C VAL A 130 -5.90 9.65 7.18
N ALA A 131 -4.74 9.00 7.34
CA ALA A 131 -4.21 8.11 6.32
C ALA A 131 -5.11 6.88 6.12
N ALA A 132 -5.66 6.33 7.19
CA ALA A 132 -6.59 5.20 7.13
C ALA A 132 -7.90 5.60 6.39
N GLU A 133 -8.45 6.76 6.68
CA GLU A 133 -9.63 7.31 5.99
C GLU A 133 -9.36 7.47 4.48
N ILE A 134 -8.23 8.09 4.10
CA ILE A 134 -7.84 8.26 2.69
C ILE A 134 -7.71 6.90 1.98
N GLN A 135 -7.18 5.89 2.66
CA GLN A 135 -7.02 4.56 2.09
C GLN A 135 -8.36 3.84 1.92
N GLU A 136 -9.26 3.93 2.89
CA GLU A 136 -10.62 3.37 2.78
C GLU A 136 -11.38 4.03 1.63
N GLU A 137 -11.36 5.37 1.53
CA GLU A 137 -11.95 6.07 0.39
C GLU A 137 -11.34 5.64 -0.95
N ALA A 138 -10.00 5.44 -1.00
CA ALA A 138 -9.33 4.98 -2.20
C ALA A 138 -9.68 3.53 -2.56
N LYS A 139 -9.90 2.66 -1.57
CA LYS A 139 -10.39 1.29 -1.77
C LYS A 139 -11.84 1.30 -2.28
N GLU A 140 -12.69 2.13 -1.69
CA GLU A 140 -14.08 2.28 -2.14
C GLU A 140 -14.16 2.80 -3.59
N ARG A 141 -13.34 3.80 -3.95
CA ARG A 141 -13.24 4.33 -5.32
C ARG A 141 -12.70 3.30 -6.32
N LYS A 142 -11.85 2.36 -5.86
CA LYS A 142 -11.30 1.27 -6.68
C LYS A 142 -12.17 0.00 -6.66
N ALA A 143 -13.17 -0.07 -5.79
CA ALA A 143 -14.07 -1.21 -5.76
C ALA A 143 -14.76 -1.38 -7.11
N PRO A 144 -14.86 -2.61 -7.65
CA PRO A 144 -15.62 -2.85 -8.86
C PRO A 144 -17.04 -2.35 -8.69
N PHE A 145 -17.60 -1.77 -9.73
CA PHE A 145 -18.99 -1.28 -9.75
C PHE A 145 -19.95 -2.42 -9.33
N SER A 146 -20.89 -2.11 -8.45
CA SER A 146 -21.89 -3.04 -7.94
C SER A 146 -23.29 -2.52 -8.27
N PHE A 147 -24.05 -3.25 -9.06
CA PHE A 147 -25.44 -2.91 -9.38
C PHE A 147 -26.32 -2.92 -8.14
N ILE A 148 -26.09 -3.89 -7.23
CA ILE A 148 -26.86 -4.02 -5.99
C ILE A 148 -26.66 -2.79 -5.08
N LYS A 149 -25.42 -2.34 -4.91
CA LYS A 149 -25.11 -1.15 -4.11
C LYS A 149 -25.77 0.12 -4.66
N CYS A 150 -25.89 0.20 -5.99
CA CYS A 150 -26.55 1.31 -6.70
C CYS A 150 -28.07 1.16 -6.78
N GLY A 151 -28.67 0.12 -6.19
CA GLY A 151 -30.11 -0.13 -6.24
C GLY A 151 -30.64 -0.52 -7.60
N ILE A 152 -29.79 -1.01 -8.50
CA ILE A 152 -30.16 -1.43 -9.85
C ILE A 152 -30.49 -2.93 -9.81
N PRO A 153 -31.74 -3.32 -10.12
CA PRO A 153 -32.15 -4.72 -10.00
C PRO A 153 -31.57 -5.58 -11.14
N MET A 154 -31.44 -6.87 -10.86
CA MET A 154 -31.17 -7.87 -11.90
C MET A 154 -32.28 -7.83 -12.95
N GLY A 155 -31.94 -8.00 -14.20
CA GLY A 155 -32.87 -7.87 -15.32
C GLY A 155 -33.08 -6.42 -15.79
N ALA A 156 -32.51 -5.43 -15.14
CA ALA A 156 -32.58 -4.05 -15.58
C ALA A 156 -31.84 -3.85 -16.91
N GLU A 157 -32.38 -3.04 -17.78
CA GLU A 157 -31.75 -2.65 -19.03
C GLU A 157 -30.87 -1.43 -18.83
N ILE A 158 -29.67 -1.49 -19.37
CA ILE A 158 -28.71 -0.39 -19.43
C ILE A 158 -28.28 -0.15 -20.86
N VAL A 159 -27.99 1.10 -21.21
CA VAL A 159 -27.70 1.53 -22.59
C VAL A 159 -26.26 2.07 -22.64
N LEU A 160 -25.52 1.71 -23.68
CA LEU A 160 -24.19 2.26 -23.88
C LEU A 160 -24.31 3.72 -24.38
N GLN A 161 -23.63 4.64 -23.69
CA GLN A 161 -23.60 6.06 -24.06
C GLN A 161 -23.09 6.23 -25.49
N ASN A 162 -23.75 7.05 -26.29
CA ASN A 162 -23.50 7.28 -27.73
C ASN A 162 -23.73 6.08 -28.65
N HIS A 163 -24.26 4.96 -28.13
CA HIS A 163 -24.63 3.75 -28.85
C HIS A 163 -26.00 3.26 -28.36
N PRO A 164 -27.10 4.01 -28.63
CA PRO A 164 -28.43 3.68 -28.09
C PRO A 164 -28.98 2.33 -28.60
N GLU A 165 -28.44 1.80 -29.66
CA GLU A 165 -28.73 0.48 -30.20
C GLU A 165 -28.15 -0.66 -29.35
N VAL A 166 -27.17 -0.37 -28.45
CA VAL A 166 -26.54 -1.35 -27.59
C VAL A 166 -27.21 -1.32 -26.21
N VAL A 167 -28.18 -2.19 -26.04
CA VAL A 167 -28.90 -2.40 -24.80
C VAL A 167 -28.42 -3.72 -24.20
N ALA A 168 -27.92 -3.68 -22.95
CA ALA A 168 -27.50 -4.85 -22.19
C ALA A 168 -28.37 -5.03 -20.93
N VAL A 169 -28.51 -6.26 -20.47
CA VAL A 169 -29.34 -6.61 -19.30
C VAL A 169 -28.42 -6.96 -18.12
N VAL A 170 -28.72 -6.42 -16.96
CA VAL A 170 -28.00 -6.73 -15.72
C VAL A 170 -28.24 -8.18 -15.34
N LYS A 171 -27.20 -9.00 -15.30
CA LYS A 171 -27.28 -10.45 -15.02
C LYS A 171 -26.99 -10.76 -13.55
N ASP A 172 -25.98 -10.15 -13.00
CA ASP A 172 -25.60 -10.24 -11.59
C ASP A 172 -25.03 -8.91 -11.07
N ASP A 173 -24.47 -8.89 -9.89
CA ASP A 173 -23.93 -7.66 -9.25
C ASP A 173 -22.86 -6.93 -10.06
N ARG A 174 -22.20 -7.62 -10.99
CA ARG A 174 -21.03 -7.07 -11.74
C ARG A 174 -21.05 -7.35 -13.23
N GLN A 175 -21.97 -8.17 -13.69
CA GLN A 175 -22.00 -8.66 -15.05
C GLN A 175 -23.31 -8.29 -15.75
N ILE A 176 -23.19 -8.09 -17.05
CA ILE A 176 -24.30 -7.79 -17.95
C ILE A 176 -24.34 -8.82 -19.08
N GLU A 177 -25.52 -9.05 -19.62
CA GLU A 177 -25.74 -9.91 -20.75
C GLU A 177 -26.04 -9.09 -21.99
N TYR A 178 -25.37 -9.39 -23.07
CA TYR A 178 -25.60 -8.81 -24.39
C TYR A 178 -25.50 -9.89 -25.46
N GLN A 179 -26.53 -10.03 -26.28
CA GLN A 179 -26.63 -11.05 -27.37
C GLN A 179 -26.31 -12.47 -26.84
N GLY A 180 -26.87 -12.84 -25.67
CA GLY A 180 -26.69 -14.17 -25.07
C GLY A 180 -25.29 -14.46 -24.49
N LYS A 181 -24.42 -13.46 -24.41
CA LYS A 181 -23.07 -13.57 -23.82
C LYS A 181 -22.94 -12.64 -22.62
N THR A 182 -22.18 -13.10 -21.63
CA THR A 182 -21.92 -12.36 -20.39
C THR A 182 -20.63 -11.55 -20.49
N TYR A 183 -20.67 -10.30 -20.04
CA TYR A 183 -19.57 -9.35 -20.06
C TYR A 183 -19.52 -8.54 -18.76
N SER A 184 -18.36 -7.97 -18.44
CA SER A 184 -18.28 -6.83 -17.54
C SER A 184 -18.62 -5.54 -18.31
N LEU A 185 -19.03 -4.48 -17.59
CA LEU A 185 -19.31 -3.16 -18.18
C LEU A 185 -18.17 -2.64 -19.08
N SER A 186 -16.92 -2.78 -18.57
CA SER A 186 -15.72 -2.33 -19.29
C SER A 186 -15.45 -3.17 -20.54
N ALA A 187 -15.58 -4.50 -20.43
CA ALA A 187 -15.27 -5.41 -21.54
C ALA A 187 -16.22 -5.23 -22.72
N LEU A 188 -17.54 -5.05 -22.46
CA LEU A 188 -18.49 -4.81 -23.54
C LEU A 188 -18.31 -3.42 -24.14
N ALA A 189 -18.11 -2.37 -23.32
CA ALA A 189 -17.85 -1.03 -23.83
C ALA A 189 -16.59 -1.01 -24.72
N GLN A 190 -15.49 -1.63 -24.26
CA GLN A 190 -14.24 -1.72 -25.03
C GLN A 190 -14.44 -2.43 -26.37
N LYS A 191 -15.20 -3.52 -26.37
CA LYS A 191 -15.49 -4.30 -27.56
C LYS A 191 -16.30 -3.50 -28.60
N ILE A 192 -17.35 -2.79 -28.17
CA ILE A 192 -18.22 -2.01 -29.07
C ILE A 192 -17.50 -0.75 -29.57
N MET A 193 -16.79 -0.06 -28.69
CA MET A 193 -16.06 1.17 -29.02
C MET A 193 -14.70 0.90 -29.70
N GLN A 194 -14.29 -0.36 -29.84
CA GLN A 194 -13.05 -0.82 -30.50
C GLN A 194 -11.79 -0.11 -29.98
N THR A 195 -11.72 0.12 -28.67
CA THR A 195 -10.56 0.79 -28.05
C THR A 195 -9.50 -0.23 -27.65
N THR A 196 -8.22 0.15 -27.77
CA THR A 196 -7.08 -0.67 -27.36
C THR A 196 -6.67 -0.45 -25.91
N TYR A 197 -7.18 0.59 -25.24
CA TYR A 197 -6.90 0.92 -23.85
C TYR A 197 -8.08 0.54 -22.94
N PRO A 198 -7.80 0.24 -21.66
CA PRO A 198 -8.83 -0.11 -20.69
C PRO A 198 -9.83 1.05 -20.47
N LEU A 199 -11.14 0.72 -20.48
CA LEU A 199 -12.22 1.68 -20.21
C LEU A 199 -12.77 1.51 -18.79
N GLN A 200 -13.16 2.63 -18.17
CA GLN A 200 -13.93 2.61 -16.93
C GLN A 200 -15.42 2.38 -17.25
N GLY A 201 -15.87 1.12 -17.16
CA GLY A 201 -17.21 0.72 -17.56
C GLY A 201 -18.33 1.66 -17.10
N PRO A 202 -18.47 1.96 -15.79
CA PRO A 202 -19.58 2.77 -15.28
C PRO A 202 -19.71 4.17 -15.89
N VAL A 203 -18.65 4.71 -16.48
CA VAL A 203 -18.65 6.03 -17.14
C VAL A 203 -19.41 6.00 -18.47
N HIS A 204 -19.44 4.85 -19.14
CA HIS A 204 -19.93 4.70 -20.50
C HIS A 204 -21.35 4.12 -20.58
N TRP A 205 -21.93 3.70 -19.46
CA TRP A 205 -23.26 3.11 -19.42
C TRP A 205 -24.27 4.01 -18.74
N LEU A 206 -25.51 3.96 -19.23
CA LEU A 206 -26.65 4.73 -18.73
C LEU A 206 -27.72 3.76 -18.19
N TYR A 207 -28.25 4.07 -17.03
CA TYR A 207 -29.47 3.48 -16.49
C TYR A 207 -30.51 4.59 -16.30
N GLN A 208 -31.67 4.45 -16.90
CA GLN A 208 -32.75 5.47 -16.90
C GLN A 208 -32.25 6.88 -17.27
N GLY A 209 -31.33 6.96 -18.24
CA GLY A 209 -30.79 8.22 -18.74
C GLY A 209 -29.66 8.83 -17.88
N ARG A 210 -29.30 8.23 -16.73
CA ARG A 210 -28.20 8.69 -15.84
C ARG A 210 -26.98 7.76 -16.00
N LYS A 211 -25.78 8.32 -15.93
CA LYS A 211 -24.56 7.51 -15.95
C LYS A 211 -24.48 6.63 -14.69
N LEU A 212 -24.04 5.36 -14.87
CA LEU A 212 -23.87 4.45 -13.75
C LEU A 212 -22.86 4.96 -12.72
N ARG A 213 -21.89 5.73 -13.16
CA ARG A 213 -20.91 6.37 -12.27
C ARG A 213 -21.54 7.39 -11.30
N ASP A 214 -22.68 7.98 -11.69
CA ASP A 214 -23.30 9.10 -10.97
C ASP A 214 -24.54 8.63 -10.15
N ILE A 215 -24.74 7.30 -10.04
CA ILE A 215 -25.74 6.63 -9.23
C ILE A 215 -25.05 6.01 -8.02
#